data_b1eef1ca8d5e894eb6dd5a411abf69b2
#
_entry.id   b1eef1ca8d5e894eb6dd5a411abf69b2
#
_cell.length_a   1.000
_cell.length_b   1.000
_cell.length_c   1.000
_cell.angle_alpha   90.00
_cell.angle_beta   90.00
_cell.angle_gamma   90.00
#
_symmetry.space_group_name_H-M   'P 1'
#
loop_
_entity.id
_entity.type
_entity.pdbx_description
1 polymer ?
#
loop_
_entity_poly.entity_id
_entity_poly.type
_entity_poly.pdbx_seq_one_letter_code
_entity_poly.pdbx_strand_id
1 'polypeptide(L)'
;MLEDWTLLGAIALYALAAVLAAIEARRGRVLPVPALVGMALVVHAVSIALRWQRLGHGPYVDMFEALSSNVWSLHAVALAGVLLIPRLRGLLAAVLPVLQVLVVWLLTVEAQDTLFPVTYDTPWLPVHVLLGKVFLGVTVVAVGGSVVILLRRWTGSGFAALPSTKLLDEINFRLVLLAFVFECLMLAAGAVWAQDAWGRYWNWDPLETWAFLTWLAVAGYLHLRVTRKPPPEVSALAILAIFVVAFGTFFGMPFVSVAPHKGMI
;
A
#
# COMPACT_ATOMS: atom_id res chain seq x y z
N MET A 1 -14.23 -14.89 17.70
CA MET A 1 -15.37 -13.98 18.00
C MET A 1 -14.95 -12.53 18.20
N LEU A 2 -14.16 -12.14 19.26
CA LEU A 2 -13.78 -10.73 19.44
C LEU A 2 -12.87 -10.22 18.31
N GLU A 3 -11.92 -11.04 17.84
CA GLU A 3 -11.05 -10.79 16.68
C GLU A 3 -11.87 -10.40 15.43
N ASP A 4 -12.90 -11.17 15.11
CA ASP A 4 -13.75 -10.99 13.93
C ASP A 4 -14.62 -9.73 14.05
N TRP A 5 -15.21 -9.51 15.23
CA TRP A 5 -16.04 -8.31 15.47
C TRP A 5 -15.22 -7.02 15.40
N THR A 6 -13.98 -7.03 15.91
CA THR A 6 -13.09 -5.87 15.81
C THR A 6 -12.67 -5.64 14.37
N LEU A 7 -12.38 -6.69 13.58
CA LEU A 7 -12.09 -6.56 12.16
C LEU A 7 -13.29 -5.97 11.39
N LEU A 8 -14.48 -6.52 11.57
CA LEU A 8 -15.69 -6.02 10.90
C LEU A 8 -16.00 -4.56 11.28
N GLY A 9 -15.82 -4.22 12.56
CA GLY A 9 -15.93 -2.83 13.02
C GLY A 9 -14.94 -1.88 12.34
N ALA A 10 -13.68 -2.30 12.20
CA ALA A 10 -12.68 -1.53 11.48
C ALA A 10 -13.02 -1.35 9.99
N ILE A 11 -13.48 -2.42 9.33
CA ILE A 11 -13.90 -2.40 7.93
C ILE A 11 -15.07 -1.41 7.73
N ALA A 12 -16.07 -1.44 8.61
CA ALA A 12 -17.18 -0.51 8.56
C ALA A 12 -16.70 0.97 8.70
N LEU A 13 -15.73 1.23 9.59
CA LEU A 13 -15.15 2.56 9.76
C LEU A 13 -14.32 3.00 8.53
N TYR A 14 -13.55 2.11 7.90
CA TYR A 14 -12.83 2.42 6.66
C TYR A 14 -13.81 2.73 5.51
N ALA A 15 -14.88 1.96 5.37
CA ALA A 15 -15.91 2.20 4.36
C ALA A 15 -16.61 3.55 4.60
N LEU A 16 -16.98 3.84 5.85
CA LEU A 16 -17.56 5.13 6.22
C LEU A 16 -16.62 6.29 5.92
N ALA A 17 -15.32 6.15 6.26
CA ALA A 17 -14.31 7.16 5.98
C ALA A 17 -14.17 7.41 4.47
N ALA A 18 -14.19 6.38 3.63
CA ALA A 18 -14.15 6.52 2.17
C ALA A 18 -15.37 7.26 1.62
N VAL A 19 -16.58 6.94 2.09
CA VAL A 19 -17.81 7.65 1.72
C VAL A 19 -17.74 9.11 2.13
N LEU A 20 -17.36 9.40 3.38
CA LEU A 20 -17.25 10.77 3.86
C LEU A 20 -16.18 11.58 3.13
N ALA A 21 -15.04 10.96 2.76
CA ALA A 21 -14.02 11.61 1.95
C ALA A 21 -14.56 12.01 0.56
N ALA A 22 -15.35 11.15 -0.07
CA ALA A 22 -16.01 11.47 -1.35
C ALA A 22 -17.05 12.61 -1.20
N ILE A 23 -17.80 12.63 -0.11
CA ILE A 23 -18.75 13.72 0.21
C ILE A 23 -17.99 15.03 0.48
N GLU A 24 -16.91 14.99 1.25
CA GLU A 24 -16.05 16.15 1.54
C GLU A 24 -15.53 16.76 0.23
N ALA A 25 -15.00 15.91 -0.69
CA ALA A 25 -14.48 16.35 -1.97
C ALA A 25 -15.55 17.02 -2.87
N ARG A 26 -16.81 16.52 -2.81
CA ARG A 26 -17.92 17.05 -3.63
C ARG A 26 -18.55 18.30 -3.05
N ARG A 27 -18.70 18.36 -1.72
CA ARG A 27 -19.47 19.41 -1.04
C ARG A 27 -18.60 20.53 -0.47
N GLY A 28 -17.28 20.37 -0.44
CA GLY A 28 -16.34 21.33 0.15
C GLY A 28 -16.45 21.48 1.67
N ARG A 29 -17.20 20.59 2.34
CA ARG A 29 -17.36 20.61 3.81
C ARG A 29 -16.29 19.73 4.44
N VAL A 30 -15.59 20.27 5.43
CA VAL A 30 -14.61 19.51 6.21
C VAL A 30 -15.33 18.52 7.13
N LEU A 31 -15.09 17.22 6.90
CA LEU A 31 -15.67 16.11 7.68
C LEU A 31 -14.56 15.41 8.50
N PRO A 32 -14.86 14.68 9.57
CA PRO A 32 -13.83 14.07 10.45
C PRO A 32 -13.16 12.83 9.84
N VAL A 33 -12.86 12.84 8.52
CA VAL A 33 -12.30 11.70 7.80
C VAL A 33 -10.98 11.17 8.41
N PRO A 34 -9.97 12.02 8.72
CA PRO A 34 -8.74 11.52 9.32
C PRO A 34 -8.94 10.88 10.71
N ALA A 35 -9.88 11.43 11.52
CA ALA A 35 -10.20 10.87 12.83
C ALA A 35 -10.87 9.49 12.70
N LEU A 36 -11.75 9.31 11.71
CA LEU A 36 -12.37 8.01 11.43
C LEU A 36 -11.35 6.98 10.96
N VAL A 37 -10.43 7.36 10.07
CA VAL A 37 -9.33 6.48 9.67
C VAL A 37 -8.48 6.11 10.88
N GLY A 38 -8.14 7.07 11.75
CA GLY A 38 -7.38 6.82 12.98
C GLY A 38 -8.11 5.84 13.91
N MET A 39 -9.42 6.01 14.11
CA MET A 39 -10.25 5.09 14.91
C MET A 39 -10.29 3.69 14.28
N ALA A 40 -10.48 3.60 12.97
CA ALA A 40 -10.45 2.32 12.25
C ALA A 40 -9.11 1.61 12.43
N LEU A 41 -7.99 2.33 12.35
CA LEU A 41 -6.65 1.79 12.58
C LEU A 41 -6.48 1.24 14.00
N VAL A 42 -6.97 1.93 15.02
CA VAL A 42 -6.92 1.44 16.41
C VAL A 42 -7.73 0.16 16.56
N VAL A 43 -8.97 0.13 16.08
CA VAL A 43 -9.84 -1.06 16.16
C VAL A 43 -9.25 -2.23 15.38
N HIS A 44 -8.69 -1.97 14.19
CA HIS A 44 -8.04 -3.00 13.37
C HIS A 44 -6.75 -3.53 14.01
N ALA A 45 -5.96 -2.65 14.64
CA ALA A 45 -4.77 -3.08 15.39
C ALA A 45 -5.12 -4.03 16.53
N VAL A 46 -6.27 -3.83 17.21
CA VAL A 46 -6.77 -4.77 18.22
C VAL A 46 -7.07 -6.15 17.59
N SER A 47 -7.74 -6.19 16.42
CA SER A 47 -7.99 -7.46 15.72
C SER A 47 -6.68 -8.19 15.38
N ILE A 48 -5.71 -7.46 14.80
CA ILE A 48 -4.39 -8.03 14.46
C ILE A 48 -3.67 -8.53 15.73
N ALA A 49 -3.69 -7.76 16.82
CA ALA A 49 -3.05 -8.14 18.07
C ALA A 49 -3.67 -9.39 18.71
N LEU A 50 -5.00 -9.49 18.70
CA LEU A 50 -5.71 -10.68 19.21
C LEU A 50 -5.34 -11.93 18.41
N ARG A 51 -5.28 -11.82 17.07
CA ARG A 51 -4.85 -12.91 16.20
C ARG A 51 -3.40 -13.29 16.47
N TRP A 52 -2.50 -12.33 16.57
CA TRP A 52 -1.09 -12.55 16.87
C TRP A 52 -0.91 -13.28 18.21
N GLN A 53 -1.63 -12.85 19.26
CA GLN A 53 -1.58 -13.53 20.57
C GLN A 53 -2.08 -14.98 20.50
N ARG A 54 -3.09 -15.25 19.67
CA ARG A 54 -3.67 -16.56 19.50
C ARG A 54 -2.78 -17.53 18.71
N LEU A 55 -2.14 -17.04 17.64
CA LEU A 55 -1.32 -17.84 16.73
C LEU A 55 0.16 -17.89 17.10
N GLY A 56 0.65 -16.92 17.92
CA GLY A 56 2.04 -16.84 18.35
C GLY A 56 3.01 -16.24 17.30
N HIS A 57 2.52 -15.75 16.16
CA HIS A 57 3.33 -15.16 15.10
C HIS A 57 2.73 -13.88 14.53
N GLY A 58 3.56 -13.07 13.85
CA GLY A 58 3.12 -11.81 13.24
C GLY A 58 2.21 -12.01 12.02
N PRO A 59 1.49 -10.96 11.58
CA PRO A 59 0.42 -11.04 10.59
C PRO A 59 0.95 -11.02 9.14
N TYR A 60 1.69 -12.06 8.73
CA TYR A 60 2.32 -12.15 7.40
C TYR A 60 2.54 -13.59 6.91
N VAL A 61 1.87 -14.59 7.52
CA VAL A 61 2.09 -16.01 7.19
C VAL A 61 1.13 -16.51 6.12
N ASP A 62 -0.13 -16.08 6.15
CA ASP A 62 -1.14 -16.46 5.17
C ASP A 62 -1.70 -15.25 4.40
N MET A 63 -2.54 -15.52 3.40
CA MET A 63 -3.14 -14.47 2.56
C MET A 63 -4.09 -13.56 3.35
N PHE A 64 -4.86 -14.10 4.30
CA PHE A 64 -5.75 -13.29 5.15
C PHE A 64 -4.93 -12.30 5.99
N GLU A 65 -3.86 -12.77 6.63
CA GLU A 65 -2.96 -11.95 7.43
C GLU A 65 -2.23 -10.90 6.58
N ALA A 66 -1.74 -11.32 5.40
CA ALA A 66 -1.10 -10.41 4.46
C ALA A 66 -2.05 -9.29 4.03
N LEU A 67 -3.30 -9.60 3.65
CA LEU A 67 -4.30 -8.61 3.28
C LEU A 67 -4.71 -7.73 4.45
N SER A 68 -5.03 -8.33 5.62
CA SER A 68 -5.41 -7.60 6.83
C SER A 68 -4.34 -6.59 7.24
N SER A 69 -3.09 -7.04 7.36
CA SER A 69 -1.98 -6.16 7.73
C SER A 69 -1.61 -5.14 6.65
N ASN A 70 -1.84 -5.43 5.37
CA ASN A 70 -1.70 -4.43 4.29
C ASN A 70 -2.83 -3.39 4.33
N VAL A 71 -4.09 -3.79 4.52
CA VAL A 71 -5.19 -2.84 4.74
C VAL A 71 -4.85 -1.88 5.86
N TRP A 72 -4.39 -2.40 7.00
CA TRP A 72 -3.99 -1.57 8.14
C TRP A 72 -2.84 -0.61 7.77
N SER A 73 -1.72 -1.13 7.27
CA SER A 73 -0.51 -0.35 7.02
C SER A 73 -0.67 0.70 5.93
N LEU A 74 -1.40 0.40 4.85
CA LEU A 74 -1.62 1.34 3.76
C LEU A 74 -2.53 2.51 4.19
N HIS A 75 -3.58 2.24 5.01
CA HIS A 75 -4.37 3.29 5.62
C HIS A 75 -3.55 4.13 6.62
N ALA A 76 -2.64 3.50 7.39
CA ALA A 76 -1.74 4.20 8.30
C ALA A 76 -0.79 5.15 7.55
N VAL A 77 -0.18 4.69 6.45
CA VAL A 77 0.68 5.53 5.60
C VAL A 77 -0.12 6.68 4.98
N ALA A 78 -1.33 6.42 4.48
CA ALA A 78 -2.20 7.47 3.93
C ALA A 78 -2.57 8.52 4.99
N LEU A 79 -2.92 8.09 6.21
CA LEU A 79 -3.20 9.00 7.33
C LEU A 79 -1.95 9.79 7.73
N ALA A 80 -0.79 9.14 7.86
CA ALA A 80 0.48 9.81 8.18
C ALA A 80 0.81 10.88 7.13
N GLY A 81 0.63 10.58 5.84
CA GLY A 81 0.84 11.53 4.75
C GLY A 81 -0.02 12.79 4.90
N VAL A 82 -1.28 12.64 5.28
CA VAL A 82 -2.19 13.78 5.51
C VAL A 82 -1.84 14.55 6.77
N LEU A 83 -1.41 13.87 7.84
CA LEU A 83 -1.00 14.53 9.09
C LEU A 83 0.30 15.33 8.91
N LEU A 84 1.25 14.78 8.15
CA LEU A 84 2.52 15.45 7.83
C LEU A 84 2.37 16.57 6.81
N ILE A 85 1.45 16.40 5.84
CA ILE A 85 1.19 17.36 4.77
C ILE A 85 -0.32 17.64 4.71
N PRO A 86 -0.88 18.49 5.58
CA PRO A 86 -2.33 18.74 5.68
C PRO A 86 -2.98 19.20 4.37
N ARG A 87 -2.20 19.82 3.47
CA ARG A 87 -2.66 20.22 2.13
C ARG A 87 -3.08 19.05 1.24
N LEU A 88 -2.66 17.82 1.57
CA LEU A 88 -3.00 16.60 0.84
C LEU A 88 -4.27 15.92 1.35
N ARG A 89 -4.94 16.48 2.37
CA ARG A 89 -6.16 15.90 2.96
C ARG A 89 -7.19 15.48 1.92
N GLY A 90 -7.43 16.31 0.92
CA GLY A 90 -8.38 16.00 -0.15
C GLY A 90 -8.00 14.77 -1.00
N LEU A 91 -6.73 14.31 -0.97
CA LEU A 91 -6.32 13.08 -1.64
C LEU A 91 -6.96 11.83 -1.02
N LEU A 92 -7.42 11.88 0.22
CA LEU A 92 -8.14 10.75 0.83
C LEU A 92 -9.38 10.36 0.01
N ALA A 93 -10.02 11.31 -0.68
CA ALA A 93 -11.14 11.02 -1.58
C ALA A 93 -10.74 10.16 -2.81
N ALA A 94 -9.47 10.16 -3.21
CA ALA A 94 -8.97 9.31 -4.30
C ALA A 94 -8.25 8.06 -3.76
N VAL A 95 -7.56 8.16 -2.62
CA VAL A 95 -6.79 7.07 -2.01
C VAL A 95 -7.69 6.04 -1.35
N LEU A 96 -8.65 6.46 -0.51
CA LEU A 96 -9.49 5.52 0.24
C LEU A 96 -10.29 4.58 -0.65
N PRO A 97 -10.92 5.00 -1.77
CA PRO A 97 -11.58 4.07 -2.69
C PRO A 97 -10.65 2.99 -3.28
N VAL A 98 -9.40 3.34 -3.57
CA VAL A 98 -8.39 2.36 -4.03
C VAL A 98 -8.12 1.32 -2.93
N LEU A 99 -8.00 1.76 -1.68
CA LEU A 99 -7.79 0.85 -0.55
C LEU A 99 -9.01 -0.03 -0.24
N GLN A 100 -10.24 0.40 -0.59
CA GLN A 100 -11.43 -0.45 -0.44
C GLN A 100 -11.36 -1.71 -1.32
N VAL A 101 -10.60 -1.73 -2.41
CA VAL A 101 -10.40 -2.94 -3.21
C VAL A 101 -9.75 -4.04 -2.36
N LEU A 102 -8.74 -3.68 -1.55
CA LEU A 102 -8.11 -4.64 -0.63
C LEU A 102 -9.04 -5.04 0.52
N VAL A 103 -9.86 -4.10 1.01
CA VAL A 103 -10.86 -4.39 2.05
C VAL A 103 -11.90 -5.40 1.55
N VAL A 104 -12.41 -5.20 0.33
CA VAL A 104 -13.36 -6.14 -0.28
C VAL A 104 -12.71 -7.51 -0.51
N TRP A 105 -11.47 -7.53 -0.96
CA TRP A 105 -10.75 -8.79 -1.13
C TRP A 105 -10.53 -9.50 0.19
N LEU A 106 -10.12 -8.81 1.24
CA LEU A 106 -9.98 -9.38 2.59
C LEU A 106 -11.26 -10.09 3.06
N LEU A 107 -12.44 -9.55 2.73
CA LEU A 107 -13.73 -10.17 3.07
C LEU A 107 -14.02 -11.48 2.29
N THR A 108 -13.29 -11.76 1.23
CA THR A 108 -13.47 -12.99 0.42
C THR A 108 -12.49 -14.10 0.79
N VAL A 109 -11.49 -13.82 1.64
CA VAL A 109 -10.47 -14.79 2.05
C VAL A 109 -10.81 -15.32 3.43
N GLU A 110 -10.84 -16.64 3.57
CA GLU A 110 -11.05 -17.31 4.87
C GLU A 110 -9.80 -17.19 5.74
N ALA A 111 -10.00 -16.83 6.99
CA ALA A 111 -8.95 -16.83 8.00
C ALA A 111 -8.60 -18.27 8.39
N GLN A 112 -7.37 -18.68 8.15
CA GLN A 112 -6.88 -20.01 8.52
C GLN A 112 -5.91 -19.91 9.70
N ASP A 113 -5.89 -20.94 10.55
CA ASP A 113 -4.90 -21.05 11.61
C ASP A 113 -3.68 -21.80 11.04
N THR A 114 -2.69 -21.03 10.61
CA THR A 114 -1.48 -21.54 9.96
C THR A 114 -0.35 -21.72 10.97
N LEU A 115 0.51 -22.71 10.73
CA LEU A 115 1.73 -22.89 11.51
C LEU A 115 2.80 -21.92 10.99
N PHE A 116 3.57 -21.36 11.94
CA PHE A 116 4.69 -20.48 11.60
C PHE A 116 5.82 -21.27 10.93
N PRO A 117 6.18 -20.98 9.67
CA PRO A 117 7.25 -21.69 8.99
C PRO A 117 8.60 -21.38 9.65
N VAL A 118 9.46 -22.40 9.82
CA VAL A 118 10.81 -22.22 10.40
C VAL A 118 11.66 -21.23 9.57
N THR A 119 11.48 -21.20 8.25
CA THR A 119 12.15 -20.26 7.34
C THR A 119 11.73 -18.80 7.56
N TYR A 120 10.66 -18.54 8.33
CA TYR A 120 10.18 -17.21 8.67
C TYR A 120 10.72 -16.71 10.02
N ASP A 121 11.35 -17.59 10.81
CA ASP A 121 11.95 -17.25 12.11
C ASP A 121 13.30 -16.54 11.94
N THR A 122 13.24 -15.32 11.44
CA THR A 122 14.38 -14.44 11.19
C THR A 122 13.98 -12.98 11.38
N PRO A 123 14.86 -12.12 11.91
CA PRO A 123 14.54 -10.71 12.09
C PRO A 123 14.39 -9.96 10.76
N TRP A 124 14.89 -10.53 9.66
CA TRP A 124 14.88 -9.87 8.36
C TRP A 124 13.53 -9.92 7.66
N LEU A 125 12.73 -10.98 7.87
CA LEU A 125 11.41 -11.06 7.26
C LEU A 125 10.47 -9.92 7.70
N PRO A 126 10.23 -9.65 9.00
CA PRO A 126 9.39 -8.52 9.39
C PRO A 126 9.93 -7.17 8.92
N VAL A 127 11.25 -6.98 8.87
CA VAL A 127 11.87 -5.76 8.31
C VAL A 127 11.55 -5.64 6.82
N HIS A 128 11.78 -6.70 6.03
CA HIS A 128 11.45 -6.74 4.60
C HIS A 128 9.97 -6.43 4.36
N VAL A 129 9.08 -7.11 5.07
CA VAL A 129 7.62 -6.91 4.96
C VAL A 129 7.21 -5.48 5.31
N LEU A 130 7.77 -4.91 6.39
CA LEU A 130 7.47 -3.53 6.79
C LEU A 130 7.91 -2.51 5.71
N LEU A 131 9.13 -2.66 5.20
CA LEU A 131 9.66 -1.78 4.15
C LEU A 131 8.80 -1.85 2.88
N GLY A 132 8.37 -3.05 2.48
CA GLY A 132 7.46 -3.26 1.36
C GLY A 132 6.10 -2.59 1.55
N LYS A 133 5.54 -2.67 2.76
CA LYS A 133 4.27 -2.00 3.10
C LYS A 133 4.38 -0.48 3.04
N VAL A 134 5.51 0.09 3.49
CA VAL A 134 5.74 1.54 3.38
C VAL A 134 5.91 1.94 1.92
N PHE A 135 6.71 1.20 1.13
CA PHE A 135 6.84 1.41 -0.32
C PHE A 135 5.46 1.46 -1.00
N LEU A 136 4.65 0.42 -0.80
CA LEU A 136 3.33 0.32 -1.43
C LEU A 136 2.39 1.43 -0.94
N GLY A 137 2.39 1.75 0.36
CA GLY A 137 1.55 2.80 0.94
C GLY A 137 1.88 4.19 0.39
N VAL A 138 3.16 4.54 0.30
CA VAL A 138 3.61 5.82 -0.30
C VAL A 138 3.24 5.87 -1.78
N THR A 139 3.39 4.76 -2.50
CA THR A 139 2.99 4.64 -3.92
C THR A 139 1.48 4.86 -4.08
N VAL A 140 0.64 4.30 -3.21
CA VAL A 140 -0.83 4.51 -3.23
C VAL A 140 -1.19 5.99 -3.02
N VAL A 141 -0.48 6.71 -2.16
CA VAL A 141 -0.70 8.16 -1.99
C VAL A 141 -0.36 8.92 -3.29
N ALA A 142 0.74 8.56 -3.97
CA ALA A 142 1.09 9.13 -5.28
C ALA A 142 0.07 8.77 -6.36
N VAL A 143 -0.52 7.57 -6.32
CA VAL A 143 -1.65 7.17 -7.17
C VAL A 143 -2.86 8.10 -6.95
N GLY A 144 -3.20 8.40 -5.69
CA GLY A 144 -4.28 9.36 -5.40
C GLY A 144 -4.05 10.72 -6.06
N GLY A 145 -2.84 11.27 -5.97
CA GLY A 145 -2.46 12.51 -6.66
C GLY A 145 -2.52 12.38 -8.18
N SER A 146 -2.09 11.24 -8.73
CA SER A 146 -2.14 10.95 -10.16
C SER A 146 -3.57 10.86 -10.70
N VAL A 147 -4.46 10.20 -9.97
CA VAL A 147 -5.90 10.14 -10.30
C VAL A 147 -6.50 11.55 -10.34
N VAL A 148 -6.18 12.41 -9.37
CA VAL A 148 -6.67 13.80 -9.36
C VAL A 148 -6.15 14.59 -10.56
N ILE A 149 -4.87 14.44 -10.94
CA ILE A 149 -4.29 15.08 -12.13
C ILE A 149 -5.05 14.68 -13.38
N LEU A 150 -5.30 13.39 -13.58
CA LEU A 150 -6.01 12.86 -14.75
C LEU A 150 -7.49 13.27 -14.77
N LEU A 151 -8.17 13.22 -13.62
CA LEU A 151 -9.56 13.67 -13.52
C LEU A 151 -9.70 15.15 -13.88
N ARG A 152 -8.81 16.02 -13.39
CA ARG A 152 -8.79 17.42 -13.77
C ARG A 152 -8.59 17.63 -15.28
N ARG A 153 -7.74 16.81 -15.90
CA ARG A 153 -7.50 16.86 -17.35
C ARG A 153 -8.75 16.49 -18.15
N TRP A 154 -9.51 15.50 -17.70
CA TRP A 154 -10.67 15.00 -18.44
C TRP A 154 -11.96 15.76 -18.15
N THR A 155 -12.15 16.22 -16.92
CA THR A 155 -13.40 16.90 -16.51
C THR A 155 -13.29 18.43 -16.54
N GLY A 156 -12.11 18.98 -16.73
CA GLY A 156 -11.85 20.42 -16.69
C GLY A 156 -12.01 21.06 -15.31
N SER A 157 -12.44 20.32 -14.30
CA SER A 157 -12.71 20.83 -12.95
C SER A 157 -12.61 19.71 -11.92
N GLY A 158 -12.67 20.08 -10.64
CA GLY A 158 -12.73 19.15 -9.54
C GLY A 158 -11.57 19.29 -8.56
N PHE A 159 -11.83 18.92 -7.31
CA PHE A 159 -10.86 18.96 -6.21
C PHE A 159 -10.22 20.35 -6.01
N ALA A 160 -11.03 21.42 -6.03
CA ALA A 160 -10.58 22.81 -5.91
C ALA A 160 -9.77 23.09 -4.62
N ALA A 161 -10.04 22.31 -3.55
CA ALA A 161 -9.31 22.39 -2.29
C ALA A 161 -7.89 21.78 -2.36
N LEU A 162 -7.57 21.00 -3.40
CA LEU A 162 -6.24 20.41 -3.57
C LEU A 162 -5.28 21.38 -4.28
N PRO A 163 -3.96 21.23 -4.04
CA PRO A 163 -2.93 22.01 -4.72
C PRO A 163 -3.07 21.97 -6.25
N SER A 164 -2.45 22.93 -6.92
CA SER A 164 -2.42 22.97 -8.39
C SER A 164 -1.83 21.67 -8.98
N THR A 165 -2.21 21.35 -10.21
CA THR A 165 -1.71 20.16 -10.92
C THR A 165 -0.18 20.10 -10.94
N LYS A 166 0.49 21.24 -11.15
CA LYS A 166 1.95 21.32 -11.13
C LYS A 166 2.54 20.98 -9.75
N LEU A 167 1.91 21.46 -8.67
CA LEU A 167 2.38 21.16 -7.31
C LEU A 167 2.09 19.71 -6.92
N LEU A 168 0.94 19.16 -7.33
CA LEU A 168 0.64 17.74 -7.15
C LEU A 168 1.63 16.83 -7.88
N ASP A 169 2.00 17.18 -9.11
CA ASP A 169 3.01 16.45 -9.88
C ASP A 169 4.39 16.47 -9.19
N GLU A 170 4.79 17.60 -8.64
CA GLU A 170 6.03 17.70 -7.86
C GLU A 170 5.97 16.89 -6.55
N ILE A 171 4.84 16.90 -5.86
CA ILE A 171 4.63 16.09 -4.66
C ILE A 171 4.66 14.60 -5.01
N ASN A 172 3.98 14.18 -6.07
CA ASN A 172 4.00 12.81 -6.56
C ASN A 172 5.43 12.34 -6.88
N PHE A 173 6.23 13.18 -7.55
CA PHE A 173 7.63 12.87 -7.81
C PHE A 173 8.41 12.60 -6.51
N ARG A 174 8.23 13.44 -5.49
CA ARG A 174 8.89 13.25 -4.18
C ARG A 174 8.40 12.00 -3.45
N LEU A 175 7.11 11.70 -3.55
CA LEU A 175 6.54 10.47 -3.00
C LEU A 175 7.12 9.23 -3.69
N VAL A 176 7.24 9.23 -5.03
CA VAL A 176 7.84 8.11 -5.76
C VAL A 176 9.33 7.99 -5.45
N LEU A 177 10.05 9.10 -5.28
CA LEU A 177 11.44 9.07 -4.83
C LEU A 177 11.57 8.45 -3.42
N LEU A 178 10.68 8.81 -2.50
CA LEU A 178 10.63 8.20 -1.17
C LEU A 178 10.28 6.70 -1.26
N ALA A 179 9.28 6.34 -2.07
CA ALA A 179 8.92 4.96 -2.32
C ALA A 179 10.10 4.15 -2.86
N PHE A 180 10.87 4.70 -3.79
CA PHE A 180 12.06 4.07 -4.34
C PHE A 180 13.12 3.74 -3.27
N VAL A 181 13.33 4.63 -2.31
CA VAL A 181 14.25 4.37 -1.18
C VAL A 181 13.76 3.16 -0.38
N PHE A 182 12.46 3.11 -0.05
CA PHE A 182 11.90 1.97 0.70
C PHE A 182 11.93 0.67 -0.11
N GLU A 183 11.75 0.73 -1.41
CA GLU A 183 11.85 -0.43 -2.30
C GLU A 183 13.29 -0.97 -2.36
N CYS A 184 14.30 -0.10 -2.49
CA CYS A 184 15.71 -0.50 -2.41
C CYS A 184 16.02 -1.20 -1.09
N LEU A 185 15.57 -0.65 0.04
CA LEU A 185 15.77 -1.23 1.36
C LEU A 185 15.01 -2.55 1.52
N MET A 186 13.80 -2.64 0.97
CA MET A 186 12.98 -3.84 0.95
C MET A 186 13.70 -4.97 0.18
N LEU A 187 14.21 -4.70 -1.01
CA LEU A 187 14.95 -5.68 -1.81
C LEU A 187 16.23 -6.15 -1.08
N ALA A 188 16.97 -5.23 -0.47
CA ALA A 188 18.15 -5.56 0.30
C ALA A 188 17.83 -6.45 1.53
N ALA A 189 16.80 -6.08 2.31
CA ALA A 189 16.37 -6.89 3.46
C ALA A 189 15.82 -8.25 3.03
N GLY A 190 15.10 -8.31 1.90
CA GLY A 190 14.57 -9.54 1.31
C GLY A 190 15.67 -10.48 0.85
N ALA A 191 16.76 -9.95 0.27
CA ALA A 191 17.92 -10.74 -0.11
C ALA A 191 18.62 -11.38 1.11
N VAL A 192 18.77 -10.63 2.21
CA VAL A 192 19.32 -11.17 3.45
C VAL A 192 18.40 -12.24 4.04
N TRP A 193 17.08 -11.99 4.06
CA TRP A 193 16.11 -13.00 4.48
C TRP A 193 16.19 -14.26 3.62
N ALA A 194 16.29 -14.14 2.30
CA ALA A 194 16.42 -15.28 1.38
C ALA A 194 17.68 -16.10 1.67
N GLN A 195 18.79 -15.46 2.03
CA GLN A 195 20.01 -16.14 2.47
C GLN A 195 19.78 -16.95 3.74
N ASP A 196 19.08 -16.39 4.74
CA ASP A 196 18.79 -17.08 5.99
C ASP A 196 17.81 -18.24 5.78
N ALA A 197 16.79 -18.03 4.93
CA ALA A 197 15.69 -18.98 4.75
C ALA A 197 16.06 -20.18 3.86
N TRP A 198 16.82 -19.99 2.80
CA TRP A 198 17.17 -21.02 1.80
C TRP A 198 18.57 -20.97 1.25
N GLY A 199 19.51 -20.25 1.91
CA GLY A 199 20.94 -20.32 1.66
C GLY A 199 21.44 -19.56 0.42
N ARG A 200 20.65 -18.62 -0.13
CA ARG A 200 21.05 -17.78 -1.25
C ARG A 200 20.35 -16.44 -1.26
N TYR A 201 21.05 -15.38 -1.59
CA TYR A 201 20.53 -14.00 -1.61
C TYR A 201 19.52 -13.75 -2.74
N TRP A 202 19.57 -14.51 -3.84
CA TRP A 202 18.75 -14.31 -5.03
C TRP A 202 18.63 -15.58 -5.85
N ASN A 203 17.46 -15.90 -6.35
CA ASN A 203 17.20 -17.14 -7.11
C ASN A 203 16.48 -16.93 -8.44
N TRP A 204 16.12 -15.70 -8.79
CA TRP A 204 15.30 -15.37 -9.96
C TRP A 204 13.94 -16.07 -9.97
N ASP A 205 13.37 -16.30 -8.79
CA ASP A 205 11.99 -16.78 -8.77
C ASP A 205 11.02 -15.71 -9.28
N PRO A 206 9.76 -16.07 -9.61
CA PRO A 206 8.81 -15.12 -10.16
C PRO A 206 8.60 -13.89 -9.29
N LEU A 207 8.54 -14.02 -7.96
CA LEU A 207 8.30 -12.90 -7.05
C LEU A 207 9.51 -11.95 -7.00
N GLU A 208 10.72 -12.49 -6.89
CA GLU A 208 11.97 -11.72 -6.95
C GLU A 208 12.10 -10.99 -8.30
N THR A 209 11.81 -11.70 -9.40
CA THR A 209 11.89 -11.14 -10.76
C THR A 209 10.91 -9.98 -10.94
N TRP A 210 9.66 -10.13 -10.49
CA TRP A 210 8.66 -9.06 -10.59
C TRP A 210 8.95 -7.90 -9.64
N ALA A 211 9.51 -8.15 -8.46
CA ALA A 211 9.98 -7.11 -7.56
C ALA A 211 11.12 -6.29 -8.21
N PHE A 212 12.06 -6.96 -8.88
CA PHE A 212 13.12 -6.29 -9.64
C PHE A 212 12.57 -5.49 -10.84
N LEU A 213 11.58 -6.02 -11.57
CA LEU A 213 10.91 -5.29 -12.65
C LEU A 213 10.17 -4.06 -12.13
N THR A 214 9.55 -4.14 -10.95
CA THR A 214 8.94 -2.99 -10.27
C THR A 214 10.00 -1.93 -9.98
N TRP A 215 11.11 -2.32 -9.40
CA TRP A 215 12.25 -1.44 -9.13
C TRP A 215 12.77 -0.74 -10.40
N LEU A 216 12.92 -1.48 -11.50
CA LEU A 216 13.31 -0.91 -12.80
C LEU A 216 12.27 0.10 -13.34
N ALA A 217 10.98 -0.18 -13.15
CA ALA A 217 9.91 0.72 -13.57
C ALA A 217 9.95 2.04 -12.78
N VAL A 218 10.15 1.97 -11.45
CA VAL A 218 10.30 3.15 -10.58
C VAL A 218 11.55 3.94 -10.97
N ALA A 219 12.71 3.26 -11.09
CA ALA A 219 13.97 3.89 -11.49
C ALA A 219 13.86 4.56 -12.87
N GLY A 220 13.23 3.87 -13.83
CA GLY A 220 12.98 4.40 -15.18
C GLY A 220 12.11 5.66 -15.18
N TYR A 221 11.04 5.68 -14.38
CA TYR A 221 10.22 6.87 -14.19
C TYR A 221 11.01 8.03 -13.58
N LEU A 222 11.77 7.78 -12.51
CA LEU A 222 12.60 8.82 -11.88
C LEU A 222 13.64 9.38 -12.85
N HIS A 223 14.29 8.50 -13.64
CA HIS A 223 15.21 8.92 -14.69
C HIS A 223 14.52 9.78 -15.75
N LEU A 224 13.37 9.32 -16.26
CA LEU A 224 12.57 10.08 -17.24
C LEU A 224 12.17 11.46 -16.68
N ARG A 225 11.74 11.50 -15.42
CA ARG A 225 11.29 12.72 -14.75
C ARG A 225 12.41 13.78 -14.65
N VAL A 226 13.63 13.33 -14.32
CA VAL A 226 14.79 14.24 -14.18
C VAL A 226 15.31 14.71 -15.53
N THR A 227 15.38 13.79 -16.53
CA THR A 227 16.00 14.08 -17.82
C THR A 227 15.08 14.77 -18.82
N ARG A 228 13.80 14.37 -18.88
CA ARG A 228 12.86 14.82 -19.92
C ARG A 228 11.76 15.75 -19.41
N LYS A 229 11.52 15.80 -18.10
CA LYS A 229 10.48 16.61 -17.45
C LYS A 229 9.12 16.50 -18.17
N PRO A 230 8.55 15.28 -18.26
CA PRO A 230 7.31 15.04 -19.00
C PRO A 230 6.14 15.86 -18.42
N PRO A 231 5.06 16.08 -19.19
CA PRO A 231 3.84 16.70 -18.68
C PRO A 231 3.27 15.93 -17.48
N PRO A 232 2.55 16.62 -16.57
CA PRO A 232 1.97 16.00 -15.37
C PRO A 232 1.10 14.77 -15.65
N GLU A 233 0.38 14.75 -16.76
CA GLU A 233 -0.49 13.65 -17.16
C GLU A 233 0.33 12.39 -17.53
N VAL A 234 1.45 12.57 -18.20
CA VAL A 234 2.37 11.46 -18.55
C VAL A 234 3.02 10.90 -17.29
N SER A 235 3.45 11.77 -16.36
CA SER A 235 3.95 11.38 -15.04
C SER A 235 2.88 10.59 -14.27
N ALA A 236 1.64 11.07 -14.26
CA ALA A 236 0.52 10.42 -13.60
C ALA A 236 0.24 9.02 -14.17
N LEU A 237 0.22 8.86 -15.49
CA LEU A 237 0.04 7.55 -16.14
C LEU A 237 1.19 6.59 -15.81
N ALA A 238 2.43 7.09 -15.79
CA ALA A 238 3.58 6.27 -15.42
C ALA A 238 3.49 5.77 -13.96
N ILE A 239 3.06 6.63 -13.02
CA ILE A 239 2.85 6.25 -11.62
C ILE A 239 1.74 5.20 -11.49
N LEU A 240 0.64 5.34 -12.25
CA LEU A 240 -0.41 4.32 -12.28
C LEU A 240 0.10 2.98 -12.83
N ALA A 241 0.92 3.00 -13.88
CA ALA A 241 1.54 1.79 -14.42
C ALA A 241 2.47 1.12 -13.41
N ILE A 242 3.31 1.90 -12.71
CA ILE A 242 4.16 1.41 -11.61
C ILE A 242 3.30 0.75 -10.53
N PHE A 243 2.19 1.38 -10.13
CA PHE A 243 1.31 0.81 -9.13
C PHE A 243 0.70 -0.52 -9.58
N VAL A 244 0.27 -0.64 -10.84
CA VAL A 244 -0.27 -1.91 -11.37
C VAL A 244 0.78 -3.01 -11.32
N VAL A 245 2.03 -2.72 -11.69
CA VAL A 245 3.13 -3.69 -11.62
C VAL A 245 3.44 -4.05 -10.15
N ALA A 246 3.56 -3.05 -9.27
CA ALA A 246 3.79 -3.27 -7.84
C ALA A 246 2.66 -4.10 -7.22
N PHE A 247 1.40 -3.76 -7.48
CA PHE A 247 0.24 -4.49 -6.98
C PHE A 247 0.24 -5.94 -7.48
N GLY A 248 0.53 -6.15 -8.75
CA GLY A 248 0.68 -7.49 -9.34
C GLY A 248 1.80 -8.28 -8.67
N THR A 249 2.93 -7.64 -8.36
CA THR A 249 4.05 -8.26 -7.65
C THR A 249 3.63 -8.70 -6.25
N PHE A 250 3.05 -7.80 -5.44
CA PHE A 250 2.71 -8.08 -4.04
C PHE A 250 1.54 -9.05 -3.88
N PHE A 251 0.53 -8.96 -4.75
CA PHE A 251 -0.73 -9.68 -4.56
C PHE A 251 -1.05 -10.67 -5.68
N GLY A 252 -0.43 -10.54 -6.85
CA GLY A 252 -0.68 -11.41 -8.00
C GLY A 252 0.30 -12.57 -8.09
N MET A 253 1.60 -12.30 -7.89
CA MET A 253 2.64 -13.33 -8.02
C MET A 253 2.48 -14.51 -7.07
N PRO A 254 2.02 -14.38 -5.83
CA PRO A 254 1.74 -15.53 -4.97
C PRO A 254 0.80 -16.57 -5.59
N PHE A 255 -0.13 -16.18 -6.47
CA PHE A 255 -1.07 -17.10 -7.13
C PHE A 255 -0.48 -17.84 -8.33
N VAL A 256 0.56 -17.31 -8.96
CA VAL A 256 1.19 -17.90 -10.15
C VAL A 256 2.53 -18.55 -9.88
N SER A 257 3.16 -18.22 -8.75
CA SER A 257 4.46 -18.78 -8.35
C SER A 257 4.29 -20.14 -7.70
N VAL A 258 5.13 -21.11 -8.10
CA VAL A 258 5.33 -22.39 -7.41
C VAL A 258 6.63 -22.44 -6.60
N ALA A 259 7.30 -21.29 -6.47
CA ALA A 259 8.61 -21.12 -5.86
C ALA A 259 8.56 -21.04 -4.30
N PRO A 260 9.72 -21.00 -3.61
CA PRO A 260 9.83 -21.02 -2.14
C PRO A 260 9.02 -19.98 -1.38
N HIS A 261 8.71 -18.83 -1.99
CA HIS A 261 7.81 -17.80 -1.43
C HIS A 261 6.34 -18.22 -1.33
N LYS A 262 6.02 -19.50 -1.65
CA LYS A 262 4.65 -20.05 -1.65
C LYS A 262 4.02 -20.25 -0.27
N GLY A 263 4.74 -19.97 0.81
CA GLY A 263 4.21 -20.07 2.18
C GLY A 263 3.08 -19.07 2.51
N MET A 264 2.73 -18.16 1.56
CA MET A 264 1.67 -17.16 1.76
C MET A 264 0.33 -17.49 1.08
N ILE A 265 0.13 -18.73 0.59
CA ILE A 265 -1.15 -19.15 -0.02
C ILE A 265 -1.68 -20.38 0.69
#